data_dd113680db77b829bf01b1afccc51ac9
#
_entry.id   dd113680db77b829bf01b1afccc51ac9
#
_cell.length_a   1.000
_cell.length_b   1.000
_cell.length_c   1.000
_cell.angle_alpha   90.00
_cell.angle_beta   90.00
_cell.angle_gamma   90.00
#
_symmetry.space_group_name_H-M   'P 1'
#
loop_
_entity.id
_entity.type
_entity.pdbx_description
1 polymer ?
#
loop_
_entity_poly.entity_id
_entity_poly.type
_entity_poly.pdbx_seq_one_letter_code
_entity_poly.pdbx_strand_id
1 'polypeptide(L)'
;MHISFNWLRDFIKTDLSASEISDILTDLGLEVEGINQYQSIPGGLEGVVIGKVLTCEKHPNADKLNVTQVDIGEAEHVQIVCGAPNVAAGQTVPVATIGTRLYAENGESFVIKKSKIRGELSQGMICAEDELGLGQSHDGIMVLENHHKAGKPCREVFEIVTDEIFEIGLTPNRSDAMSHYGVARDLRAALSQREDTTTLITPSISSFHTDNYKGAIKIDVRDADAAPRYCGLRITGVEVKPSPEHIQH
;
A
#
# COMPACT_ATOMS: atom_id res chain seq x y z
N MET A 1 0.68 11.75 -16.60
CA MET A 1 1.44 10.53 -16.24
C MET A 1 1.75 10.57 -14.74
N HIS A 2 1.60 9.44 -14.03
CA HIS A 2 1.91 9.39 -12.60
C HIS A 2 3.30 8.81 -12.35
N ILE A 3 4.09 9.48 -11.53
CA ILE A 3 5.44 9.08 -11.13
C ILE A 3 5.52 9.03 -9.61
N SER A 4 5.79 7.86 -9.07
CA SER A 4 6.06 7.62 -7.65
C SER A 4 7.40 8.23 -7.26
N PHE A 5 7.41 9.03 -6.20
CA PHE A 5 8.64 9.62 -5.67
C PHE A 5 9.55 8.55 -5.06
N ASN A 6 8.98 7.61 -4.33
CA ASN A 6 9.75 6.50 -3.75
C ASN A 6 10.43 5.68 -4.84
N TRP A 7 9.71 5.33 -5.91
CA TRP A 7 10.28 4.57 -7.02
C TRP A 7 11.26 5.40 -7.87
N LEU A 8 11.02 6.71 -8.02
CA LEU A 8 11.98 7.60 -8.67
C LEU A 8 13.34 7.57 -7.96
N ARG A 9 13.33 7.50 -6.63
CA ARG A 9 14.53 7.42 -5.78
C ARG A 9 15.34 6.13 -5.95
N ASP A 10 14.78 5.08 -6.55
CA ASP A 10 15.53 3.88 -6.92
C ASP A 10 16.48 4.12 -8.10
N PHE A 11 16.12 5.08 -8.97
CA PHE A 11 16.95 5.44 -10.12
C PHE A 11 17.86 6.65 -9.88
N ILE A 12 17.54 7.49 -8.89
CA ILE A 12 18.35 8.67 -8.57
C ILE A 12 18.32 8.95 -7.06
N LYS A 13 19.50 8.88 -6.42
CA LYS A 13 19.60 9.19 -4.99
C LYS A 13 19.76 10.70 -4.82
N THR A 14 18.81 11.33 -4.17
CA THR A 14 18.80 12.76 -3.88
C THR A 14 18.14 13.00 -2.53
N ASP A 15 18.58 14.05 -1.84
CA ASP A 15 17.99 14.51 -0.58
C ASP A 15 16.92 15.59 -0.80
N LEU A 16 16.65 15.96 -2.05
CA LEU A 16 15.61 16.92 -2.39
C LEU A 16 14.23 16.38 -2.03
N SER A 17 13.38 17.29 -1.57
CA SER A 17 11.96 17.02 -1.34
C SER A 17 11.19 16.86 -2.66
N ALA A 18 10.00 16.27 -2.60
CA ALA A 18 9.12 16.17 -3.76
C ALA A 18 8.79 17.55 -4.35
N SER A 19 8.59 18.58 -3.51
CA SER A 19 8.34 19.94 -3.97
C SER A 19 9.50 20.52 -4.79
N GLU A 20 10.74 20.37 -4.30
CA GLU A 20 11.93 20.85 -5.01
C GLU A 20 12.15 20.12 -6.34
N ILE A 21 11.89 18.81 -6.36
CA ILE A 21 11.96 18.02 -7.60
C ILE A 21 10.87 18.45 -8.58
N SER A 22 9.66 18.70 -8.11
CA SER A 22 8.56 19.21 -8.92
C SER A 22 8.94 20.50 -9.66
N ASP A 23 9.54 21.46 -8.96
CA ASP A 23 10.00 22.71 -9.54
C ASP A 23 11.06 22.48 -10.62
N ILE A 24 12.04 21.60 -10.34
CA ILE A 24 13.09 21.25 -11.29
C ILE A 24 12.54 20.58 -12.55
N LEU A 25 11.62 19.62 -12.39
CA LEU A 25 11.00 18.90 -13.50
C LEU A 25 10.19 19.85 -14.38
N THR A 26 9.44 20.76 -13.78
CA THR A 26 8.67 21.78 -14.50
C THR A 26 9.57 22.71 -15.29
N ASP A 27 10.67 23.17 -14.70
CA ASP A 27 11.69 24.00 -15.38
C ASP A 27 12.31 23.27 -16.59
N LEU A 28 12.39 21.93 -16.56
CA LEU A 28 12.88 21.12 -17.68
C LEU A 28 11.83 20.87 -18.78
N GLY A 29 10.59 21.29 -18.57
CA GLY A 29 9.46 21.02 -19.48
C GLY A 29 8.78 19.66 -19.25
N LEU A 30 8.99 19.06 -18.10
CA LEU A 30 8.18 17.97 -17.54
C LEU A 30 7.20 18.60 -16.54
N GLU A 31 6.17 19.26 -17.03
CA GLU A 31 5.23 20.03 -16.22
C GLU A 31 4.56 19.16 -15.15
N VAL A 32 4.85 19.43 -13.87
CA VAL A 32 4.19 18.77 -12.75
C VAL A 32 2.90 19.53 -12.45
N GLU A 33 1.77 18.94 -12.80
CA GLU A 33 0.42 19.50 -12.63
C GLU A 33 -0.05 19.37 -11.17
N GLY A 34 0.51 18.42 -10.41
CA GLY A 34 0.19 18.20 -9.00
C GLY A 34 1.07 17.16 -8.33
N ILE A 35 1.07 17.19 -6.99
CA ILE A 35 1.67 16.19 -6.13
C ILE A 35 0.57 15.63 -5.25
N ASN A 36 0.25 14.35 -5.43
CA ASN A 36 -0.78 13.63 -4.69
C ASN A 36 -0.16 12.74 -3.61
N GLN A 37 -0.71 12.80 -2.40
CA GLN A 37 -0.29 11.88 -1.33
C GLN A 37 -0.91 10.51 -1.56
N TYR A 38 -0.10 9.47 -1.48
CA TYR A 38 -0.51 8.08 -1.56
C TYR A 38 -0.32 7.39 -0.21
N GLN A 39 -1.29 6.56 0.16
CA GLN A 39 -1.19 5.62 1.27
C GLN A 39 -1.78 4.29 0.84
N SER A 40 -1.04 3.20 1.04
CA SER A 40 -1.50 1.84 0.71
C SER A 40 -2.76 1.46 1.49
N ILE A 41 -2.92 2.02 2.70
CA ILE A 41 -4.09 1.86 3.56
C ILE A 41 -4.66 3.24 3.85
N PRO A 42 -5.86 3.59 3.36
CA PRO A 42 -6.46 4.90 3.59
C PRO A 42 -6.56 5.25 5.08
N GLY A 43 -6.06 6.43 5.46
CA GLY A 43 -6.02 6.89 6.85
C GLY A 43 -4.95 6.25 7.72
N GLY A 44 -4.10 5.38 7.16
CA GLY A 44 -2.89 4.87 7.83
C GLY A 44 -3.15 4.12 9.14
N LEU A 45 -4.32 3.50 9.31
CA LEU A 45 -4.77 2.84 10.54
C LEU A 45 -4.71 3.74 11.79
N GLU A 46 -4.84 5.06 11.62
CA GLU A 46 -4.85 6.00 12.74
C GLU A 46 -6.04 5.73 13.67
N GLY A 47 -5.77 5.59 14.98
CA GLY A 47 -6.77 5.25 15.99
C GLY A 47 -7.13 3.76 16.07
N VAL A 48 -6.54 2.90 15.23
CA VAL A 48 -6.68 1.44 15.34
C VAL A 48 -5.55 0.89 16.19
N VAL A 49 -5.90 0.13 17.23
CA VAL A 49 -4.95 -0.45 18.17
C VAL A 49 -5.13 -1.96 18.30
N ILE A 50 -4.12 -2.65 18.77
CA ILE A 50 -4.22 -4.06 19.15
C ILE A 50 -5.07 -4.18 20.41
N GLY A 51 -6.11 -4.99 20.35
CA GLY A 51 -6.95 -5.35 21.49
C GLY A 51 -6.82 -6.83 21.84
N LYS A 52 -7.03 -7.15 23.12
CA LYS A 52 -7.18 -8.54 23.58
C LYS A 52 -8.59 -8.75 24.12
N VAL A 53 -9.32 -9.68 23.52
CA VAL A 53 -10.68 -10.04 23.96
C VAL A 53 -10.56 -10.84 25.26
N LEU A 54 -10.98 -10.25 26.36
CA LEU A 54 -10.94 -10.87 27.69
C LEU A 54 -12.14 -11.78 27.93
N THR A 55 -13.34 -11.29 27.61
CA THR A 55 -14.60 -12.04 27.69
C THR A 55 -15.40 -11.89 26.41
N CYS A 56 -16.22 -12.91 26.11
CA CYS A 56 -17.13 -12.90 24.97
C CYS A 56 -18.40 -13.64 25.41
N GLU A 57 -19.48 -12.89 25.59
CA GLU A 57 -20.77 -13.42 26.07
C GLU A 57 -21.87 -13.13 25.05
N LYS A 58 -22.92 -13.97 25.04
CA LYS A 58 -24.06 -13.73 24.17
C LYS A 58 -24.81 -12.43 24.54
N HIS A 59 -25.19 -11.66 23.54
CA HIS A 59 -25.95 -10.45 23.75
C HIS A 59 -27.34 -10.78 24.30
N PRO A 60 -27.81 -10.11 25.39
CA PRO A 60 -29.08 -10.44 26.04
C PRO A 60 -30.32 -10.28 25.17
N ASN A 61 -30.28 -9.39 24.17
CA ASN A 61 -31.43 -9.04 23.33
C ASN A 61 -31.17 -9.28 21.82
N ALA A 62 -30.13 -10.10 21.44
CA ALA A 62 -29.83 -10.35 20.03
C ALA A 62 -29.00 -11.63 19.83
N ASP A 63 -29.62 -12.65 19.23
CA ASP A 63 -28.99 -14.00 19.06
C ASP A 63 -27.70 -14.00 18.23
N LYS A 64 -27.56 -13.05 17.30
CA LYS A 64 -26.39 -12.96 16.38
C LYS A 64 -25.27 -12.06 16.90
N LEU A 65 -25.46 -11.41 18.06
CA LEU A 65 -24.46 -10.50 18.62
C LEU A 65 -23.80 -11.10 19.85
N ASN A 66 -22.56 -10.68 20.09
CA ASN A 66 -21.83 -10.96 21.31
C ASN A 66 -21.43 -9.63 21.98
N VAL A 67 -21.39 -9.62 23.30
CA VAL A 67 -20.85 -8.52 24.12
C VAL A 67 -19.46 -8.95 24.57
N THR A 68 -18.45 -8.17 24.25
CA THR A 68 -17.05 -8.46 24.58
C THR A 68 -16.48 -7.41 25.52
N GLN A 69 -15.58 -7.82 26.41
CA GLN A 69 -14.69 -6.91 27.13
C GLN A 69 -13.30 -7.02 26.51
N VAL A 70 -12.75 -5.89 26.08
CA VAL A 70 -11.51 -5.85 25.34
C VAL A 70 -10.50 -4.95 26.06
N ASP A 71 -9.33 -5.49 26.33
CA ASP A 71 -8.17 -4.73 26.78
C ASP A 71 -7.51 -4.07 25.54
N ILE A 72 -7.46 -2.76 25.54
CA ILE A 72 -6.81 -1.93 24.50
C ILE A 72 -5.58 -1.23 25.02
N GLY A 73 -5.02 -1.69 26.15
CA GLY A 73 -3.83 -1.11 26.77
C GLY A 73 -4.09 0.12 27.64
N GLU A 74 -5.35 0.48 27.87
CA GLU A 74 -5.78 1.55 28.78
C GLU A 74 -6.07 1.01 30.19
N ALA A 75 -6.26 1.92 31.16
CA ALA A 75 -6.55 1.53 32.53
C ALA A 75 -7.91 0.81 32.69
N GLU A 76 -8.88 1.13 31.85
CA GLU A 76 -10.19 0.51 31.80
C GLU A 76 -10.38 -0.27 30.51
N HIS A 77 -10.96 -1.47 30.63
CA HIS A 77 -11.33 -2.27 29.47
C HIS A 77 -12.56 -1.68 28.78
N VAL A 78 -12.64 -1.82 27.46
CA VAL A 78 -13.75 -1.30 26.68
C VAL A 78 -14.76 -2.40 26.35
N GLN A 79 -16.05 -2.11 26.53
CA GLN A 79 -17.11 -2.97 26.05
C GLN A 79 -17.38 -2.74 24.58
N ILE A 80 -17.35 -3.81 23.78
CA ILE A 80 -17.65 -3.76 22.35
C ILE A 80 -18.68 -4.82 22.01
N VAL A 81 -19.73 -4.42 21.30
CA VAL A 81 -20.72 -5.35 20.75
C VAL A 81 -20.26 -5.76 19.35
N CYS A 82 -20.09 -7.07 19.16
CA CYS A 82 -19.56 -7.65 17.91
C CYS A 82 -20.57 -8.64 17.31
N GLY A 83 -20.80 -8.51 15.99
CA GLY A 83 -21.68 -9.42 15.22
C GLY A 83 -20.94 -10.52 14.47
N ALA A 84 -19.62 -10.53 14.50
CA ALA A 84 -18.83 -11.51 13.77
C ALA A 84 -18.97 -12.92 14.37
N PRO A 85 -19.10 -13.96 13.55
CA PRO A 85 -19.32 -15.33 14.04
C PRO A 85 -18.07 -15.95 14.68
N ASN A 86 -16.89 -15.43 14.36
CA ASN A 86 -15.59 -15.94 14.81
C ASN A 86 -15.03 -15.24 16.04
N VAL A 87 -15.74 -14.28 16.66
CA VAL A 87 -15.25 -13.60 17.86
C VAL A 87 -15.30 -14.52 19.07
N ALA A 88 -14.19 -14.60 19.82
CA ALA A 88 -14.04 -15.43 21.01
C ALA A 88 -13.09 -14.80 22.06
N ALA A 89 -13.27 -15.17 23.31
CA ALA A 89 -12.33 -14.80 24.37
C ALA A 89 -10.93 -15.34 24.12
N GLY A 90 -9.90 -14.57 24.49
CA GLY A 90 -8.49 -14.91 24.34
C GLY A 90 -7.87 -14.48 23.00
N GLN A 91 -8.66 -14.02 22.04
CA GLN A 91 -8.15 -13.55 20.75
C GLN A 91 -7.46 -12.21 20.86
N THR A 92 -6.43 -12.01 20.02
CA THR A 92 -5.80 -10.73 19.75
C THR A 92 -6.37 -10.19 18.44
N VAL A 93 -6.88 -8.97 18.45
CA VAL A 93 -7.68 -8.41 17.35
C VAL A 93 -7.36 -6.92 17.12
N PRO A 94 -7.50 -6.39 15.90
CA PRO A 94 -7.46 -4.96 15.69
C PRO A 94 -8.78 -4.32 16.16
N VAL A 95 -8.65 -3.21 16.87
CA VAL A 95 -9.77 -2.45 17.45
C VAL A 95 -9.72 -1.00 17.01
N ALA A 96 -10.73 -0.55 16.31
CA ALA A 96 -10.93 0.87 16.03
C ALA A 96 -11.55 1.54 17.27
N THR A 97 -10.84 2.49 17.87
CA THR A 97 -11.25 3.22 19.05
C THR A 97 -12.26 4.32 18.72
N ILE A 98 -12.90 4.91 19.72
CA ILE A 98 -13.83 6.04 19.49
C ILE A 98 -13.06 7.21 18.85
N GLY A 99 -13.62 7.76 17.77
CA GLY A 99 -13.00 8.83 16.99
C GLY A 99 -12.20 8.35 15.78
N THR A 100 -11.86 7.06 15.70
CA THR A 100 -11.20 6.48 14.53
C THR A 100 -12.07 6.65 13.28
N ARG A 101 -11.45 7.06 12.18
CA ARG A 101 -12.06 7.10 10.85
C ARG A 101 -11.63 5.87 10.06
N LEU A 102 -12.59 5.09 9.62
CA LEU A 102 -12.42 3.95 8.72
C LEU A 102 -12.91 4.31 7.32
N TYR A 103 -12.38 3.61 6.32
CA TYR A 103 -12.64 3.85 4.90
C TYR A 103 -13.14 2.56 4.26
N ALA A 104 -14.29 2.63 3.59
CA ALA A 104 -14.82 1.53 2.82
C ALA A 104 -14.19 1.49 1.41
N GLU A 105 -14.25 0.35 0.73
CA GLU A 105 -13.73 0.17 -0.64
C GLU A 105 -14.31 1.19 -1.65
N ASN A 106 -15.54 1.64 -1.47
CA ASN A 106 -16.19 2.64 -2.32
C ASN A 106 -15.67 4.07 -2.09
N GLY A 107 -14.68 4.27 -1.20
CA GLY A 107 -14.11 5.56 -0.84
C GLY A 107 -14.93 6.34 0.21
N GLU A 108 -16.07 5.83 0.66
CA GLU A 108 -16.81 6.43 1.77
C GLU A 108 -16.05 6.22 3.08
N SER A 109 -16.20 7.16 4.00
CA SER A 109 -15.59 7.04 5.33
C SER A 109 -16.62 7.25 6.43
N PHE A 110 -16.42 6.54 7.54
CA PHE A 110 -17.24 6.70 8.73
C PHE A 110 -16.36 6.79 9.99
N VAL A 111 -16.90 7.45 11.01
CA VAL A 111 -16.18 7.64 12.29
C VAL A 111 -16.79 6.75 13.35
N ILE A 112 -15.96 6.02 14.06
CA ILE A 112 -16.37 5.17 15.18
C ILE A 112 -16.84 6.05 16.32
N LYS A 113 -18.07 5.81 16.77
CA LYS A 113 -18.72 6.56 17.84
C LYS A 113 -19.16 5.62 18.96
N LYS A 114 -19.16 6.12 20.17
CA LYS A 114 -19.84 5.45 21.28
C LYS A 114 -21.33 5.29 20.95
N SER A 115 -21.82 4.08 20.96
CA SER A 115 -23.19 3.75 20.55
C SER A 115 -23.84 2.74 21.48
N LYS A 116 -25.19 2.67 21.46
CA LYS A 116 -25.93 1.59 22.08
C LYS A 116 -26.50 0.67 21.00
N ILE A 117 -26.14 -0.59 21.07
CA ILE A 117 -26.59 -1.61 20.13
C ILE A 117 -27.55 -2.54 20.86
N ARG A 118 -28.84 -2.45 20.54
CA ARG A 118 -29.96 -3.20 21.20
C ARG A 118 -29.93 -3.15 22.73
N GLY A 119 -29.51 -1.99 23.29
CA GLY A 119 -29.46 -1.77 24.73
C GLY A 119 -28.08 -1.85 25.35
N GLU A 120 -27.16 -2.59 24.76
CA GLU A 120 -25.77 -2.72 25.23
C GLU A 120 -24.87 -1.62 24.66
N LEU A 121 -23.93 -1.15 25.48
CA LEU A 121 -22.96 -0.11 25.10
C LEU A 121 -21.86 -0.70 24.23
N SER A 122 -21.51 0.00 23.13
CA SER A 122 -20.32 -0.31 22.33
C SER A 122 -19.41 0.92 22.27
N GLN A 123 -18.14 0.75 22.66
CA GLN A 123 -17.16 1.82 22.80
C GLN A 123 -15.98 1.65 21.81
N GLY A 124 -16.24 1.06 20.68
CA GLY A 124 -15.28 0.78 19.63
C GLY A 124 -15.83 -0.24 18.65
N MET A 125 -15.00 -0.68 17.74
CA MET A 125 -15.30 -1.74 16.78
C MET A 125 -14.13 -2.69 16.64
N ILE A 126 -14.37 -3.99 16.75
CA ILE A 126 -13.40 -5.03 16.37
C ILE A 126 -13.53 -5.19 14.86
N CYS A 127 -12.44 -5.07 14.13
CA CYS A 127 -12.48 -4.90 12.68
C CYS A 127 -12.17 -6.22 11.92
N ALA A 128 -12.77 -6.35 10.74
CA ALA A 128 -12.41 -7.30 9.70
C ALA A 128 -11.24 -6.77 8.85
N GLU A 129 -10.69 -7.61 7.98
CA GLU A 129 -9.57 -7.23 7.10
C GLU A 129 -9.97 -6.14 6.09
N ASP A 130 -11.12 -6.28 5.46
CA ASP A 130 -11.64 -5.34 4.47
C ASP A 130 -12.00 -3.97 5.08
N GLU A 131 -12.47 -3.95 6.33
CA GLU A 131 -12.76 -2.71 7.06
C GLU A 131 -11.50 -1.89 7.38
N LEU A 132 -10.34 -2.56 7.39
CA LEU A 132 -9.03 -1.94 7.60
C LEU A 132 -8.25 -1.69 6.30
N GLY A 133 -8.72 -2.19 5.16
CA GLY A 133 -7.99 -2.17 3.90
C GLY A 133 -6.75 -3.09 3.89
N LEU A 134 -6.73 -4.12 4.76
CA LEU A 134 -5.64 -5.09 4.89
C LEU A 134 -5.88 -6.39 4.12
N GLY A 135 -7.05 -6.56 3.54
CA GLY A 135 -7.46 -7.73 2.78
C GLY A 135 -8.87 -7.57 2.24
N GLN A 136 -9.44 -8.66 1.69
CA GLN A 136 -10.79 -8.65 1.10
C GLN A 136 -11.79 -9.49 1.89
N SER A 137 -11.36 -10.15 2.97
CA SER A 137 -12.23 -11.02 3.75
C SER A 137 -13.17 -10.24 4.67
N HIS A 138 -14.46 -10.50 4.52
CA HIS A 138 -15.54 -10.01 5.42
C HIS A 138 -16.22 -11.16 6.18
N ASP A 139 -15.65 -12.35 6.20
CA ASP A 139 -16.25 -13.54 6.82
C ASP A 139 -16.26 -13.48 8.37
N GLY A 140 -15.57 -12.50 8.94
CA GLY A 140 -15.47 -12.27 10.37
C GLY A 140 -14.41 -11.24 10.72
N ILE A 141 -14.17 -11.08 12.03
CA ILE A 141 -13.09 -10.21 12.50
C ILE A 141 -11.72 -10.78 12.13
N MET A 142 -10.75 -9.88 11.93
CA MET A 142 -9.35 -10.23 11.80
C MET A 142 -8.78 -10.72 13.13
N VAL A 143 -8.15 -11.90 13.14
CA VAL A 143 -7.52 -12.47 14.34
C VAL A 143 -6.02 -12.49 14.12
N LEU A 144 -5.29 -11.85 15.03
CA LEU A 144 -3.84 -11.72 14.98
C LEU A 144 -3.15 -12.79 15.86
N GLU A 145 -1.86 -12.96 15.64
CA GLU A 145 -1.04 -13.80 16.51
C GLU A 145 -0.93 -13.20 17.92
N ASN A 146 -0.90 -14.05 18.94
CA ASN A 146 -0.97 -13.65 20.35
C ASN A 146 0.28 -12.96 20.92
N HIS A 147 1.31 -12.69 20.11
CA HIS A 147 2.54 -12.04 20.56
C HIS A 147 2.45 -10.51 20.61
N HIS A 148 1.42 -9.92 20.03
CA HIS A 148 1.24 -8.47 20.04
C HIS A 148 0.67 -7.99 21.39
N LYS A 149 1.22 -6.89 21.88
CA LYS A 149 0.79 -6.26 23.14
C LYS A 149 -0.49 -5.44 22.90
N ALA A 150 -1.47 -5.56 23.82
CA ALA A 150 -2.64 -4.69 23.81
C ALA A 150 -2.24 -3.21 23.91
N GLY A 151 -2.97 -2.36 23.18
CA GLY A 151 -2.72 -0.92 23.07
C GLY A 151 -1.65 -0.52 22.06
N LYS A 152 -0.92 -1.47 21.46
CA LYS A 152 0.04 -1.14 20.40
C LYS A 152 -0.69 -0.62 19.17
N PRO A 153 -0.31 0.54 18.59
CA PRO A 153 -0.92 1.02 17.35
C PRO A 153 -0.76 0.01 16.20
N CYS A 154 -1.85 -0.27 15.48
CA CYS A 154 -1.81 -1.20 14.34
C CYS A 154 -0.87 -0.75 13.23
N ARG A 155 -0.68 0.56 13.02
CA ARG A 155 0.31 1.12 12.08
C ARG A 155 1.77 0.73 12.37
N GLU A 156 2.08 0.24 13.57
CA GLU A 156 3.40 -0.28 13.95
C GLU A 156 3.52 -1.81 13.76
N VAL A 157 2.43 -2.46 13.39
CA VAL A 157 2.33 -3.91 13.18
C VAL A 157 2.21 -4.23 11.71
N PHE A 158 1.46 -3.41 10.98
CA PHE A 158 1.24 -3.56 9.54
C PHE A 158 2.11 -2.56 8.78
N GLU A 159 2.68 -3.01 7.67
CA GLU A 159 3.45 -2.14 6.79
C GLU A 159 2.49 -1.22 6.02
N ILE A 160 2.63 0.08 6.24
CA ILE A 160 1.86 1.10 5.53
C ILE A 160 2.80 1.87 4.63
N VAL A 161 2.65 1.66 3.33
CA VAL A 161 3.42 2.39 2.34
C VAL A 161 2.81 3.78 2.15
N THR A 162 3.63 4.81 2.28
CA THR A 162 3.29 6.19 1.95
C THR A 162 4.18 6.70 0.85
N ASP A 163 3.65 7.48 -0.08
CA ASP A 163 4.39 8.03 -1.21
C ASP A 163 3.83 9.39 -1.63
N GLU A 164 4.59 10.11 -2.42
CA GLU A 164 4.19 11.32 -3.11
C GLU A 164 4.20 11.04 -4.62
N ILE A 165 3.06 11.22 -5.26
CA ILE A 165 2.88 10.89 -6.67
C ILE A 165 2.83 12.18 -7.47
N PHE A 166 3.84 12.38 -8.33
CA PHE A 166 3.83 13.48 -9.30
C PHE A 166 2.85 13.17 -10.42
N GLU A 167 1.96 14.09 -10.70
CA GLU A 167 1.15 14.09 -11.91
C GLU A 167 1.86 14.96 -12.96
N ILE A 168 2.41 14.32 -14.00
CA ILE A 168 3.22 15.00 -15.01
C ILE A 168 2.49 15.05 -16.34
N GLY A 169 2.29 16.24 -16.88
CA GLY A 169 1.86 16.50 -18.24
C GLY A 169 3.02 16.33 -19.22
N LEU A 170 2.96 15.32 -20.10
CA LEU A 170 3.97 15.13 -21.12
C LEU A 170 3.46 15.54 -22.50
N THR A 171 4.29 16.27 -23.23
CA THR A 171 4.06 16.50 -24.66
C THR A 171 4.32 15.23 -25.47
N PRO A 172 3.62 15.03 -26.61
CA PRO A 172 3.72 13.79 -27.41
C PRO A 172 5.12 13.44 -27.92
N ASN A 173 6.02 14.42 -28.03
CA ASN A 173 7.40 14.24 -28.47
C ASN A 173 8.35 13.79 -27.36
N ARG A 174 7.89 13.64 -26.10
CA ARG A 174 8.70 13.26 -24.94
C ARG A 174 8.45 11.82 -24.52
N SER A 175 8.32 10.92 -25.48
CA SER A 175 8.20 9.47 -25.21
C SER A 175 9.38 8.87 -24.44
N ASP A 176 10.54 9.50 -24.52
CA ASP A 176 11.74 9.17 -23.74
C ASP A 176 11.56 9.35 -22.22
N ALA A 177 10.67 10.24 -21.80
CA ALA A 177 10.36 10.52 -20.40
C ALA A 177 9.13 9.74 -19.86
N MET A 178 8.53 8.83 -20.66
CA MET A 178 7.37 8.03 -20.25
C MET A 178 7.72 6.86 -19.32
N SER A 179 8.53 7.11 -18.30
CA SER A 179 8.87 6.13 -17.26
C SER A 179 9.57 6.81 -16.09
N HIS A 180 9.61 6.15 -14.93
CA HIS A 180 10.40 6.62 -13.78
C HIS A 180 11.89 6.82 -14.15
N TYR A 181 12.45 5.88 -14.92
CA TYR A 181 13.83 6.00 -15.39
C TYR A 181 14.04 7.17 -16.35
N GLY A 182 13.09 7.44 -17.24
CA GLY A 182 13.13 8.58 -18.16
C GLY A 182 13.11 9.91 -17.41
N VAL A 183 12.23 10.04 -16.43
CA VAL A 183 12.15 11.22 -15.54
C VAL A 183 13.44 11.36 -14.71
N ALA A 184 13.95 10.27 -14.14
CA ALA A 184 15.21 10.28 -13.38
C ALA A 184 16.39 10.75 -14.23
N ARG A 185 16.43 10.38 -15.51
CA ARG A 185 17.47 10.78 -16.45
C ARG A 185 17.45 12.30 -16.72
N ASP A 186 16.27 12.86 -16.90
CA ASP A 186 16.11 14.31 -17.10
C ASP A 186 16.44 15.08 -15.83
N LEU A 187 15.93 14.62 -14.68
CA LEU A 187 16.27 15.18 -13.37
C LEU A 187 17.78 15.16 -13.14
N ARG A 188 18.46 14.04 -13.47
CA ARG A 188 19.92 13.94 -13.38
C ARG A 188 20.63 14.97 -14.27
N ALA A 189 20.13 15.20 -15.47
CA ALA A 189 20.70 16.21 -16.38
C ALA A 189 20.59 17.62 -15.79
N ALA A 190 19.46 17.98 -15.20
CA ALA A 190 19.28 19.27 -14.53
C ALA A 190 20.20 19.43 -13.31
N LEU A 191 20.25 18.41 -12.45
CA LEU A 191 21.08 18.44 -11.25
C LEU A 191 22.58 18.60 -11.59
N SER A 192 23.04 17.98 -12.69
CA SER A 192 24.42 18.14 -13.14
C SER A 192 24.79 19.58 -13.57
N GLN A 193 23.81 20.36 -14.00
CA GLN A 193 24.03 21.78 -14.30
C GLN A 193 24.12 22.67 -13.04
N ARG A 194 23.69 22.12 -11.91
CA ARG A 194 23.73 22.79 -10.58
C ARG A 194 24.94 22.30 -9.75
N GLU A 195 25.96 21.74 -10.39
CA GLU A 195 27.15 21.17 -9.73
C GLU A 195 26.84 19.97 -8.78
N ASP A 196 25.64 19.40 -8.88
CA ASP A 196 25.27 18.23 -8.12
C ASP A 196 25.90 16.96 -8.71
N THR A 197 26.57 16.17 -7.87
CA THR A 197 27.27 14.95 -8.25
C THR A 197 26.37 13.70 -8.24
N THR A 198 25.08 13.86 -8.03
CA THR A 198 24.10 12.77 -8.03
C THR A 198 24.22 11.91 -9.30
N THR A 199 24.27 10.61 -9.13
CA THR A 199 24.40 9.64 -10.22
C THR A 199 23.09 8.96 -10.55
N LEU A 200 22.87 8.71 -11.85
CA LEU A 200 21.74 7.87 -12.30
C LEU A 200 22.08 6.40 -12.05
N ILE A 201 21.17 5.70 -11.39
CA ILE A 201 21.25 4.26 -11.14
C ILE A 201 20.56 3.53 -12.28
N THR A 202 21.35 2.87 -13.13
CA THR A 202 20.82 2.07 -14.23
C THR A 202 20.62 0.63 -13.75
N PRO A 203 19.46 0.01 -13.99
CA PRO A 203 19.24 -1.40 -13.67
C PRO A 203 20.31 -2.29 -14.30
N SER A 204 20.92 -3.15 -13.48
CA SER A 204 21.99 -4.04 -13.94
C SER A 204 21.41 -5.18 -14.79
N ILE A 205 22.07 -5.43 -15.93
CA ILE A 205 21.81 -6.60 -16.78
C ILE A 205 22.90 -7.67 -16.63
N SER A 206 23.79 -7.53 -15.64
CA SER A 206 24.96 -8.43 -15.46
C SER A 206 24.58 -9.88 -15.16
N SER A 207 23.39 -10.12 -14.61
CA SER A 207 22.86 -11.48 -14.36
C SER A 207 22.15 -12.09 -15.57
N PHE A 208 21.98 -11.34 -16.66
CA PHE A 208 21.38 -11.87 -17.88
C PHE A 208 22.43 -12.64 -18.70
N HIS A 209 22.24 -13.95 -18.85
CA HIS A 209 23.12 -14.82 -19.61
C HIS A 209 22.37 -15.43 -20.79
N THR A 210 22.93 -15.26 -22.00
CA THR A 210 22.40 -15.85 -23.24
C THR A 210 22.90 -17.26 -23.51
N ASP A 211 23.77 -17.80 -22.69
CA ASP A 211 24.49 -19.06 -22.93
C ASP A 211 23.62 -20.31 -22.75
N ASN A 212 22.42 -20.16 -22.22
CA ASN A 212 21.51 -21.27 -21.95
C ASN A 212 20.47 -21.45 -23.07
N TYR A 213 20.97 -21.78 -24.28
CA TYR A 213 20.16 -21.92 -25.49
C TYR A 213 19.23 -23.15 -25.54
N LYS A 214 19.10 -23.93 -24.49
CA LYS A 214 18.16 -25.05 -24.47
C LYS A 214 16.73 -24.56 -24.56
N GLY A 215 16.19 -24.55 -25.79
CA GLY A 215 14.83 -24.17 -26.10
C GLY A 215 14.64 -22.73 -26.58
N ALA A 216 15.64 -22.18 -27.28
CA ALA A 216 15.49 -20.91 -27.98
C ALA A 216 14.26 -20.90 -28.89
N ILE A 217 13.51 -19.79 -28.88
CA ILE A 217 12.39 -19.58 -29.77
C ILE A 217 12.95 -19.27 -31.16
N LYS A 218 12.53 -20.04 -32.17
CA LYS A 218 12.84 -19.72 -33.56
C LYS A 218 12.02 -18.50 -33.97
N ILE A 219 12.72 -17.43 -34.38
CA ILE A 219 12.11 -16.22 -34.94
C ILE A 219 12.28 -16.26 -36.46
N ASP A 220 11.17 -16.15 -37.19
CA ASP A 220 11.14 -16.07 -38.63
C ASP A 220 10.43 -14.76 -39.03
N VAL A 221 11.21 -13.76 -39.47
CA VAL A 221 10.70 -12.47 -39.92
C VAL A 221 10.46 -12.55 -41.42
N ARG A 222 9.17 -12.64 -41.81
CA ARG A 222 8.76 -12.78 -43.20
C ARG A 222 8.76 -11.47 -43.98
N ASP A 223 8.55 -10.37 -43.29
CA ASP A 223 8.58 -9.01 -43.85
C ASP A 223 9.57 -8.16 -43.05
N ALA A 224 10.77 -8.00 -43.59
CA ALA A 224 11.85 -7.27 -42.93
C ALA A 224 11.64 -5.75 -42.99
N ASP A 225 10.84 -5.24 -43.89
CA ASP A 225 10.55 -3.80 -43.99
C ASP A 225 9.52 -3.40 -42.91
N ALA A 226 8.51 -4.26 -42.68
CA ALA A 226 7.50 -4.04 -41.65
C ALA A 226 8.02 -4.34 -40.24
N ALA A 227 8.94 -5.30 -40.06
CA ALA A 227 9.54 -5.68 -38.78
C ALA A 227 11.05 -5.87 -38.92
N PRO A 228 11.83 -4.78 -39.03
CA PRO A 228 13.28 -4.84 -39.29
C PRO A 228 14.07 -5.49 -38.15
N ARG A 229 13.48 -5.53 -36.94
CA ARG A 229 14.07 -6.21 -35.77
C ARG A 229 12.99 -6.78 -34.87
N TYR A 230 13.08 -8.06 -34.54
CA TYR A 230 12.22 -8.73 -33.57
C TYR A 230 13.05 -9.53 -32.58
N CYS A 231 12.76 -9.36 -31.29
CA CYS A 231 13.46 -10.08 -30.21
C CYS A 231 12.45 -10.96 -29.46
N GLY A 232 12.84 -12.19 -29.17
CA GLY A 232 12.07 -13.12 -28.35
C GLY A 232 12.87 -13.53 -27.10
N LEU A 233 12.21 -13.52 -25.96
CA LEU A 233 12.76 -14.00 -24.70
C LEU A 233 11.88 -15.12 -24.16
N ARG A 234 12.49 -16.23 -23.76
CA ARG A 234 11.82 -17.33 -23.09
C ARG A 234 12.18 -17.31 -21.61
N ILE A 235 11.17 -17.19 -20.77
CA ILE A 235 11.31 -17.24 -19.31
C ILE A 235 10.74 -18.60 -18.84
N THR A 236 11.49 -19.34 -18.05
CA THR A 236 11.10 -20.66 -17.52
C THR A 236 11.18 -20.67 -16.01
N GLY A 237 10.50 -21.63 -15.37
CA GLY A 237 10.44 -21.72 -13.91
C GLY A 237 9.53 -20.68 -13.27
N VAL A 238 8.58 -20.16 -14.04
CA VAL A 238 7.60 -19.18 -13.54
C VAL A 238 6.51 -19.91 -12.77
N GLU A 239 6.23 -19.45 -11.57
CA GLU A 239 5.07 -19.83 -10.77
C GLU A 239 4.01 -18.73 -10.86
N VAL A 240 2.78 -19.11 -11.21
CA VAL A 240 1.65 -18.16 -11.25
C VAL A 240 1.13 -17.98 -9.82
N LYS A 241 1.35 -16.81 -9.25
CA LYS A 241 0.91 -16.44 -7.91
C LYS A 241 0.66 -14.93 -7.84
N PRO A 242 0.02 -14.43 -6.77
CA PRO A 242 -0.08 -12.99 -6.53
C PRO A 242 1.28 -12.30 -6.60
N SER A 243 1.31 -11.06 -7.08
CA SER A 243 2.54 -10.27 -7.10
C SER A 243 3.12 -10.11 -5.69
N PRO A 244 4.44 -10.02 -5.54
CA PRO A 244 5.02 -9.62 -4.26
C PRO A 244 4.46 -8.28 -3.77
N GLU A 245 4.35 -8.10 -2.47
CA GLU A 245 3.70 -6.95 -1.84
C GLU A 245 4.24 -5.59 -2.35
N HIS A 246 5.56 -5.48 -2.51
CA HIS A 246 6.22 -4.28 -3.06
C HIS A 246 5.90 -3.97 -4.54
N ILE A 247 5.21 -4.85 -5.25
CA ILE A 247 4.75 -4.66 -6.64
C ILE A 247 3.24 -4.37 -6.67
N GLN A 248 2.51 -4.65 -5.59
CA GLN A 248 1.05 -4.45 -5.54
C GLN A 248 0.65 -3.00 -5.24
N HIS A 249 1.58 -2.19 -4.76
CA HIS A 249 1.37 -0.80 -4.33
C HIS A 249 1.92 0.21 -5.32
#